data_f494b193e31b478b020eb91b4033a6be
#
_entry.id   f494b193e31b478b020eb91b4033a6be
#
_cell.length_a   1.000
_cell.length_b   1.000
_cell.length_c   1.000
_cell.angle_alpha   90.00
_cell.angle_beta   90.00
_cell.angle_gamma   90.00
#
_symmetry.space_group_name_H-M   'P 1'
#
loop_
_entity.id
_entity.type
_entity.pdbx_description
1 polymer ?
#
loop_
_entity_poly.entity_id
_entity_poly.type
_entity_poly.pdbx_seq_one_letter_code
_entity_poly.pdbx_strand_id
1 'polypeptide(L)'
;MDRMPPAKRPATPFTPLDFQLVLLRRMADHNPDLVEDARHQLGASIAAMREANRRWQAMLHAPRSRAATSRYRQILGTPESVTPRQIGDLACEALLWPVPLWPDLRFEVLVAPNGIAWNEWLVRAPGTPGPVLETLDDLTPWSCTVDEAARAFAPARPLEGTAPTRWGLAFTAPDKSGVRHDCAAEFTWGLLQRVGVKGRP
;
A
#
# COMPACT_ATOMS: atom_id res chain seq x y z
N MET A 1 -37.44 29.83 -24.44
CA MET A 1 -36.88 28.46 -24.73
C MET A 1 -35.77 28.21 -23.71
N ASP A 2 -36.18 27.58 -22.61
CA ASP A 2 -35.27 27.26 -21.49
C ASP A 2 -34.46 26.04 -21.84
N ARG A 3 -33.14 26.19 -21.95
CA ARG A 3 -32.22 25.07 -22.15
C ARG A 3 -32.08 24.30 -20.84
N MET A 4 -32.74 23.15 -20.77
CA MET A 4 -32.46 22.19 -19.71
C MET A 4 -30.93 21.90 -19.64
N PRO A 5 -30.34 21.96 -18.44
CA PRO A 5 -28.94 21.58 -18.30
C PRO A 5 -28.76 20.09 -18.64
N PRO A 6 -27.63 19.71 -19.28
CA PRO A 6 -27.37 18.32 -19.65
C PRO A 6 -27.38 17.42 -18.40
N ALA A 7 -28.16 16.35 -18.46
CA ALA A 7 -28.25 15.35 -17.41
C ALA A 7 -26.84 14.83 -17.09
N LYS A 8 -26.44 14.99 -15.83
CA LYS A 8 -25.16 14.52 -15.30
C LYS A 8 -25.13 12.99 -15.48
N ARG A 9 -24.28 12.47 -16.39
CA ARG A 9 -24.08 11.03 -16.54
C ARG A 9 -23.83 10.42 -15.16
N PRO A 10 -24.47 9.30 -14.82
CA PRO A 10 -24.18 8.62 -13.57
C PRO A 10 -22.68 8.29 -13.53
N ALA A 11 -22.02 8.65 -12.45
CA ALA A 11 -20.61 8.37 -12.26
C ALA A 11 -20.41 6.85 -12.24
N THR A 12 -19.56 6.33 -13.11
CA THR A 12 -19.18 4.91 -13.10
C THR A 12 -18.70 4.51 -11.70
N PRO A 13 -19.16 3.41 -11.09
CA PRO A 13 -18.71 2.99 -9.78
C PRO A 13 -17.18 2.81 -9.77
N PHE A 14 -16.56 3.10 -8.65
CA PHE A 14 -15.14 2.85 -8.44
C PHE A 14 -14.94 1.34 -8.19
N THR A 15 -14.00 0.72 -8.90
CA THR A 15 -13.83 -0.73 -8.94
C THR A 15 -12.56 -1.20 -8.22
N PRO A 16 -12.41 -2.51 -7.92
CA PRO A 16 -11.14 -3.06 -7.45
C PRO A 16 -9.96 -2.84 -8.41
N LEU A 17 -10.22 -2.81 -9.73
CA LEU A 17 -9.19 -2.44 -10.72
C LEU A 17 -8.75 -1.00 -10.54
N ASP A 18 -9.69 -0.07 -10.40
CA ASP A 18 -9.35 1.34 -10.13
C ASP A 18 -8.51 1.48 -8.87
N PHE A 19 -8.80 0.68 -7.82
CA PHE A 19 -8.04 0.70 -6.58
C PHE A 19 -6.59 0.23 -6.79
N GLN A 20 -6.36 -0.85 -7.53
CA GLN A 20 -5.01 -1.30 -7.88
C GLN A 20 -4.23 -0.23 -8.65
N LEU A 21 -4.89 0.47 -9.58
CA LEU A 21 -4.28 1.59 -10.31
C LEU A 21 -3.93 2.77 -9.40
N VAL A 22 -4.68 3.00 -8.31
CA VAL A 22 -4.33 3.99 -7.28
C VAL A 22 -3.06 3.57 -6.51
N LEU A 23 -2.95 2.29 -6.12
CA LEU A 23 -1.75 1.77 -5.47
C LEU A 23 -0.52 1.98 -6.38
N LEU A 24 -0.61 1.54 -7.64
CA LEU A 24 0.45 1.68 -8.64
C LEU A 24 0.83 3.15 -8.87
N ARG A 25 -0.15 4.05 -8.96
CA ARG A 25 0.15 5.48 -9.21
C ARG A 25 1.06 6.08 -8.13
N ARG A 26 0.93 5.66 -6.87
CA ARG A 26 1.78 6.12 -5.77
C ARG A 26 3.18 5.51 -5.82
N MET A 27 3.32 4.29 -6.33
CA MET A 27 4.60 3.59 -6.48
C MET A 27 5.40 4.09 -7.70
N ALA A 28 4.74 4.70 -8.68
CA ALA A 28 5.38 5.23 -9.89
C ALA A 28 6.41 6.35 -9.61
N ASP A 29 6.34 6.98 -8.44
CA ASP A 29 7.31 8.00 -8.05
C ASP A 29 8.71 7.41 -7.76
N HIS A 30 8.79 6.08 -7.54
CA HIS A 30 10.02 5.35 -7.25
C HIS A 30 10.41 4.35 -8.36
N ASN A 31 9.43 3.61 -8.87
CA ASN A 31 9.64 2.48 -9.78
C ASN A 31 8.73 2.59 -11.02
N PRO A 32 8.94 3.58 -11.92
CA PRO A 32 8.06 3.81 -13.05
C PRO A 32 7.97 2.61 -14.00
N ASP A 33 9.08 1.90 -14.25
CA ASP A 33 9.11 0.76 -15.15
C ASP A 33 8.30 -0.44 -14.61
N LEU A 34 8.48 -0.79 -13.33
CA LEU A 34 7.68 -1.83 -12.68
C LEU A 34 6.18 -1.49 -12.68
N VAL A 35 5.86 -0.22 -12.47
CA VAL A 35 4.47 0.25 -12.52
C VAL A 35 3.91 0.17 -13.94
N GLU A 36 4.71 0.45 -14.95
CA GLU A 36 4.30 0.32 -16.35
C GLU A 36 3.98 -1.13 -16.71
N ASP A 37 4.87 -2.07 -16.33
CA ASP A 37 4.66 -3.50 -16.54
C ASP A 37 3.41 -4.01 -15.82
N ALA A 38 3.24 -3.65 -14.54
CA ALA A 38 2.07 -4.03 -13.76
C ALA A 38 0.77 -3.44 -14.33
N ARG A 39 0.80 -2.20 -14.82
CA ARG A 39 -0.33 -1.57 -15.50
C ARG A 39 -0.71 -2.32 -16.77
N HIS A 40 0.29 -2.76 -17.56
CA HIS A 40 0.07 -3.58 -18.76
C HIS A 40 -0.55 -4.94 -18.42
N GLN A 41 -0.08 -5.60 -17.35
CA GLN A 41 -0.69 -6.85 -16.86
C GLN A 41 -2.17 -6.67 -16.50
N LEU A 42 -2.54 -5.52 -15.96
CA LEU A 42 -3.94 -5.18 -15.67
C LEU A 42 -4.75 -4.77 -16.91
N GLY A 43 -4.14 -4.71 -18.10
CA GLY A 43 -4.79 -4.24 -19.34
C GLY A 43 -5.25 -2.78 -19.27
N ALA A 44 -4.66 -1.96 -18.38
CA ALA A 44 -5.09 -0.60 -18.15
C ALA A 44 -4.22 0.43 -18.87
N SER A 45 -4.83 1.53 -19.33
CA SER A 45 -4.11 2.65 -19.93
C SER A 45 -3.57 3.63 -18.86
N ILE A 46 -2.58 4.44 -19.23
CA ILE A 46 -2.12 5.58 -18.38
C ILE A 46 -3.29 6.52 -18.07
N ALA A 47 -4.18 6.74 -19.03
CA ALA A 47 -5.37 7.58 -18.84
C ALA A 47 -6.30 6.99 -17.78
N ALA A 48 -6.52 5.66 -17.78
CA ALA A 48 -7.31 4.96 -16.76
C ALA A 48 -6.68 5.11 -15.36
N MET A 49 -5.37 4.95 -15.23
CA MET A 49 -4.66 5.12 -13.96
C MET A 49 -4.76 6.57 -13.43
N ARG A 50 -4.61 7.57 -14.30
CA ARG A 50 -4.78 8.99 -13.91
C ARG A 50 -6.21 9.28 -13.47
N GLU A 51 -7.19 8.74 -14.18
CA GLU A 51 -8.61 8.91 -13.85
C GLU A 51 -8.97 8.21 -12.53
N ALA A 52 -8.50 6.98 -12.31
CA ALA A 52 -8.68 6.27 -11.04
C ALA A 52 -8.10 7.10 -9.86
N ASN A 53 -6.88 7.62 -10.00
CA ASN A 53 -6.27 8.46 -8.96
C ASN A 53 -7.06 9.76 -8.74
N ARG A 54 -7.51 10.44 -9.80
CA ARG A 54 -8.34 11.65 -9.68
C ARG A 54 -9.64 11.38 -8.91
N ARG A 55 -10.33 10.29 -9.24
CA ARG A 55 -11.57 9.87 -8.56
C ARG A 55 -11.32 9.49 -7.11
N TRP A 56 -10.22 8.81 -6.83
CA TRP A 56 -9.80 8.47 -5.47
C TRP A 56 -9.59 9.73 -4.62
N GLN A 57 -8.83 10.72 -5.13
CA GLN A 57 -8.61 11.98 -4.44
C GLN A 57 -9.93 12.73 -4.18
N ALA A 58 -10.83 12.75 -5.16
CA ALA A 58 -12.15 13.37 -4.98
C ALA A 58 -12.96 12.70 -3.86
N MET A 59 -12.87 11.37 -3.73
CA MET A 59 -13.53 10.64 -2.63
C MET A 59 -12.92 10.94 -1.26
N LEU A 60 -11.59 11.10 -1.18
CA LEU A 60 -10.89 11.43 0.07
C LEU A 60 -11.28 12.82 0.58
N HIS A 61 -11.48 13.78 -0.32
CA HIS A 61 -11.79 15.18 0.00
C HIS A 61 -13.28 15.48 0.08
N ALA A 62 -14.17 14.48 -0.10
CA ALA A 62 -15.61 14.69 -0.04
C ALA A 62 -16.05 15.08 1.38
N PRO A 63 -16.86 16.14 1.56
CA PRO A 63 -17.28 16.65 2.89
C PRO A 63 -18.02 15.63 3.76
N ARG A 64 -18.58 14.58 3.17
CA ARG A 64 -19.26 13.46 3.82
C ARG A 64 -18.44 12.18 3.69
N SER A 65 -17.14 12.26 3.90
CA SER A 65 -16.27 11.09 3.96
C SER A 65 -16.85 10.13 5.02
N ARG A 66 -17.53 9.08 4.56
CA ARG A 66 -17.90 7.93 5.41
C ARG A 66 -16.63 7.41 6.05
N ALA A 67 -16.74 6.76 7.21
CA ALA A 67 -15.62 6.11 7.85
C ALA A 67 -14.78 5.36 6.80
N ALA A 68 -13.45 5.40 6.91
CA ALA A 68 -12.54 4.80 5.93
C ALA A 68 -12.95 3.35 5.58
N THR A 69 -13.35 2.57 6.59
CA THR A 69 -13.88 1.20 6.44
C THR A 69 -15.07 1.10 5.50
N SER A 70 -16.02 2.03 5.59
CA SER A 70 -17.19 2.05 4.70
C SER A 70 -16.80 2.30 3.24
N ARG A 71 -15.80 3.16 3.00
CA ARG A 71 -15.26 3.42 1.67
C ARG A 71 -14.61 2.18 1.07
N TYR A 72 -13.75 1.51 1.83
CA TYR A 72 -13.10 0.28 1.35
C TYR A 72 -14.11 -0.84 1.11
N ARG A 73 -15.08 -1.05 1.98
CA ARG A 73 -16.16 -2.03 1.76
C ARG A 73 -16.98 -1.71 0.50
N GLN A 74 -17.21 -0.44 0.21
CA GLN A 74 -17.94 -0.03 -1.00
C GLN A 74 -17.15 -0.30 -2.28
N ILE A 75 -15.81 -0.21 -2.24
CA ILE A 75 -14.91 -0.38 -3.38
C ILE A 75 -14.48 -1.83 -3.56
N LEU A 76 -14.04 -2.47 -2.49
CA LEU A 76 -13.42 -3.79 -2.49
C LEU A 76 -14.41 -4.89 -2.08
N GLY A 77 -15.64 -4.53 -1.70
CA GLY A 77 -16.63 -5.47 -1.20
C GLY A 77 -16.41 -5.86 0.26
N THR A 78 -16.97 -7.02 0.62
CA THR A 78 -16.77 -7.60 1.96
C THR A 78 -15.30 -8.02 2.11
N PRO A 79 -14.65 -7.69 3.26
CA PRO A 79 -13.30 -8.18 3.51
C PRO A 79 -13.29 -9.72 3.58
N GLU A 80 -12.21 -10.32 3.10
CA GLU A 80 -11.98 -11.77 3.17
C GLU A 80 -11.91 -12.25 4.62
N SER A 81 -11.32 -11.43 5.49
CA SER A 81 -11.28 -11.68 6.93
C SER A 81 -11.31 -10.38 7.73
N VAL A 82 -11.81 -10.51 8.95
CA VAL A 82 -11.76 -9.47 9.99
C VAL A 82 -11.18 -10.13 11.23
N THR A 83 -10.01 -9.69 11.66
CA THR A 83 -9.30 -10.29 12.80
C THR A 83 -9.02 -9.25 13.88
N PRO A 84 -9.24 -9.59 15.16
CA PRO A 84 -8.85 -8.70 16.25
C PRO A 84 -7.32 -8.53 16.28
N ARG A 85 -6.88 -7.29 16.56
CA ARG A 85 -5.48 -6.93 16.73
C ARG A 85 -5.33 -6.11 17.99
N GLN A 86 -4.39 -6.51 18.85
CA GLN A 86 -4.02 -5.70 20.02
C GLN A 86 -2.82 -4.81 19.65
N ILE A 87 -2.97 -3.49 19.80
CA ILE A 87 -1.92 -2.52 19.60
C ILE A 87 -1.74 -1.74 20.90
N GLY A 88 -0.72 -2.10 21.68
CA GLY A 88 -0.63 -1.64 23.06
C GLY A 88 -1.88 -2.04 23.84
N ASP A 89 -2.56 -1.08 24.47
CA ASP A 89 -3.79 -1.29 25.23
C ASP A 89 -5.07 -1.18 24.39
N LEU A 90 -4.95 -0.96 23.08
CA LEU A 90 -6.12 -0.76 22.20
C LEU A 90 -6.46 -2.02 21.42
N ALA A 91 -7.72 -2.44 21.53
CA ALA A 91 -8.28 -3.51 20.71
C ALA A 91 -8.72 -2.94 19.35
N CYS A 92 -8.00 -3.28 18.29
CA CYS A 92 -8.28 -2.87 16.92
C CYS A 92 -8.84 -4.03 16.10
N GLU A 93 -9.35 -3.73 14.92
CA GLU A 93 -9.75 -4.74 13.92
C GLU A 93 -8.91 -4.58 12.66
N ALA A 94 -8.33 -5.67 12.16
CA ALA A 94 -7.67 -5.72 10.87
C ALA A 94 -8.63 -6.31 9.83
N LEU A 95 -9.00 -5.50 8.85
CA LEU A 95 -9.83 -5.89 7.72
C LEU A 95 -8.91 -6.20 6.53
N LEU A 96 -9.03 -7.38 5.95
CA LEU A 96 -8.15 -7.85 4.87
C LEU A 96 -8.94 -8.04 3.56
N TRP A 97 -8.39 -7.56 2.46
CA TRP A 97 -8.90 -7.77 1.11
C TRP A 97 -7.83 -8.33 0.18
N PRO A 98 -8.19 -9.25 -0.72
CA PRO A 98 -7.27 -9.71 -1.76
C PRO A 98 -6.93 -8.58 -2.74
N VAL A 99 -5.69 -8.58 -3.21
CA VAL A 99 -5.23 -7.68 -4.27
C VAL A 99 -4.72 -8.53 -5.43
N PRO A 100 -5.47 -8.67 -6.53
CA PRO A 100 -5.14 -9.59 -7.62
C PRO A 100 -3.74 -9.40 -8.22
N LEU A 101 -3.23 -8.17 -8.26
CA LEU A 101 -1.87 -7.88 -8.74
C LEU A 101 -0.78 -8.50 -7.86
N TRP A 102 -1.05 -8.67 -6.57
CA TRP A 102 -0.16 -9.30 -5.59
C TRP A 102 -0.91 -10.41 -4.83
N PRO A 103 -1.08 -11.61 -5.42
CA PRO A 103 -1.91 -12.69 -4.85
C PRO A 103 -1.43 -13.15 -3.46
N ASP A 104 -0.14 -13.01 -3.18
CA ASP A 104 0.50 -13.35 -1.90
C ASP A 104 0.36 -12.25 -0.84
N LEU A 105 -0.27 -11.14 -1.19
CA LEU A 105 -0.53 -10.02 -0.29
C LEU A 105 -2.02 -9.79 -0.06
N ARG A 106 -2.31 -9.06 1.00
CA ARG A 106 -3.63 -8.51 1.31
C ARG A 106 -3.52 -7.03 1.56
N PHE A 107 -4.51 -6.28 1.14
CA PHE A 107 -4.67 -4.91 1.59
C PHE A 107 -5.33 -4.93 2.96
N GLU A 108 -4.62 -4.44 3.97
CA GLU A 108 -5.10 -4.36 5.35
C GLU A 108 -5.51 -2.92 5.66
N VAL A 109 -6.68 -2.80 6.28
CA VAL A 109 -7.10 -1.58 6.97
C VAL A 109 -7.20 -1.89 8.45
N LEU A 110 -6.34 -1.28 9.24
CA LEU A 110 -6.36 -1.39 10.70
C LEU A 110 -7.29 -0.33 11.27
N VAL A 111 -8.32 -0.76 11.96
CA VAL A 111 -9.38 0.10 12.49
C VAL A 111 -9.31 0.15 14.01
N ALA A 112 -9.20 1.35 14.54
CA ALA A 112 -9.26 1.59 15.98
C ALA A 112 -10.69 1.45 16.53
N PRO A 113 -10.89 1.30 17.85
CA PRO A 113 -12.21 1.13 18.48
C PRO A 113 -13.21 2.24 18.16
N ASN A 114 -12.72 3.44 17.85
CA ASN A 114 -13.55 4.59 17.46
C ASN A 114 -13.95 4.60 15.96
N GLY A 115 -13.61 3.55 15.21
CA GLY A 115 -13.91 3.41 13.78
C GLY A 115 -12.97 4.18 12.84
N ILE A 116 -11.90 4.79 13.36
CA ILE A 116 -10.89 5.48 12.55
C ILE A 116 -9.89 4.45 12.01
N ALA A 117 -9.59 4.52 10.71
CA ALA A 117 -8.48 3.76 10.13
C ALA A 117 -7.15 4.37 10.59
N TRP A 118 -6.34 3.54 11.27
CA TRP A 118 -5.02 3.94 11.73
C TRP A 118 -3.95 3.63 10.70
N ASN A 119 -4.14 2.54 9.95
CA ASN A 119 -3.18 2.13 8.95
C ASN A 119 -3.87 1.48 7.75
N GLU A 120 -3.29 1.68 6.59
CA GLU A 120 -3.81 1.23 5.30
C GLU A 120 -2.62 0.80 4.45
N TRP A 121 -2.35 -0.51 4.38
CA TRP A 121 -1.14 -1.05 3.75
C TRP A 121 -1.30 -2.46 3.19
N LEU A 122 -0.29 -2.89 2.44
CA LEU A 122 -0.16 -4.26 1.98
C LEU A 122 0.58 -5.08 3.04
N VAL A 123 0.04 -6.23 3.37
CA VAL A 123 0.61 -7.20 4.32
C VAL A 123 0.67 -8.57 3.66
N ARG A 124 1.51 -9.48 4.18
CA ARG A 124 1.54 -10.86 3.71
C ARG A 124 0.21 -11.55 3.98
N ALA A 125 -0.31 -12.31 2.99
CA ALA A 125 -1.53 -13.07 3.15
C ALA A 125 -1.36 -14.12 4.26
N PRO A 126 -2.36 -14.31 5.13
CA PRO A 126 -2.29 -15.34 6.17
C PRO A 126 -1.98 -16.73 5.59
N GLY A 127 -1.01 -17.43 6.18
CA GLY A 127 -0.58 -18.76 5.74
C GLY A 127 0.33 -18.78 4.51
N THR A 128 0.61 -17.64 3.88
CA THR A 128 1.57 -17.55 2.78
C THR A 128 2.98 -17.32 3.33
N PRO A 129 3.99 -18.10 2.91
CA PRO A 129 5.37 -17.89 3.34
C PRO A 129 5.88 -16.52 2.85
N GLY A 130 6.59 -15.82 3.73
CA GLY A 130 7.28 -14.58 3.37
C GLY A 130 8.55 -14.84 2.56
N PRO A 131 9.14 -13.79 1.97
CA PRO A 131 10.42 -13.89 1.31
C PRO A 131 11.54 -14.22 2.31
N VAL A 132 12.56 -14.90 1.85
CA VAL A 132 13.81 -15.06 2.60
C VAL A 132 14.63 -13.80 2.40
N LEU A 133 14.91 -13.09 3.50
CA LEU A 133 15.65 -11.82 3.51
C LEU A 133 16.87 -11.99 4.41
N GLU A 134 18.04 -12.17 3.83
CA GLU A 134 19.30 -12.39 4.55
C GLU A 134 20.29 -11.25 4.32
N THR A 135 20.28 -10.66 3.12
CA THR A 135 21.23 -9.66 2.66
C THR A 135 20.54 -8.45 2.02
N LEU A 136 21.31 -7.39 1.74
CA LEU A 136 20.85 -6.21 1.00
C LEU A 136 20.34 -6.55 -0.41
N ASP A 137 20.90 -7.57 -1.05
CA ASP A 137 20.54 -7.95 -2.42
C ASP A 137 19.14 -8.57 -2.53
N ASP A 138 18.60 -9.06 -1.41
CA ASP A 138 17.23 -9.59 -1.33
C ASP A 138 16.17 -8.49 -1.26
N LEU A 139 16.62 -7.25 -0.98
CA LEU A 139 15.76 -6.08 -0.84
C LEU A 139 15.58 -5.37 -2.19
N THR A 140 14.95 -6.05 -3.13
CA THR A 140 14.57 -5.46 -4.41
C THR A 140 13.19 -4.78 -4.35
N PRO A 141 12.87 -3.83 -5.25
CA PRO A 141 11.53 -3.23 -5.27
C PRO A 141 10.42 -4.28 -5.29
N TRP A 142 9.42 -4.07 -4.41
CA TRP A 142 8.24 -4.94 -4.21
C TRP A 142 8.53 -6.35 -3.65
N SER A 143 9.76 -6.66 -3.25
CA SER A 143 10.11 -7.99 -2.73
C SER A 143 9.51 -8.29 -1.35
N CYS A 144 9.30 -7.28 -0.51
CA CYS A 144 8.85 -7.49 0.87
C CYS A 144 8.00 -6.34 1.40
N THR A 145 7.29 -6.63 2.48
CA THR A 145 6.52 -5.67 3.27
C THR A 145 7.39 -5.02 4.36
N VAL A 146 6.88 -3.93 4.96
CA VAL A 146 7.51 -3.26 6.11
C VAL A 146 7.81 -4.23 7.25
N ASP A 147 6.82 -5.05 7.62
CA ASP A 147 6.94 -6.00 8.73
C ASP A 147 7.97 -7.09 8.47
N GLU A 148 8.08 -7.55 7.22
CA GLU A 148 9.05 -8.57 6.82
C GLU A 148 10.47 -8.02 6.90
N ALA A 149 10.71 -6.83 6.36
CA ALA A 149 12.00 -6.18 6.46
C ALA A 149 12.37 -5.86 7.92
N ALA A 150 11.42 -5.38 8.73
CA ALA A 150 11.67 -5.08 10.13
C ALA A 150 12.03 -6.32 10.97
N ARG A 151 11.42 -7.47 10.67
CA ARG A 151 11.75 -8.75 11.35
C ARG A 151 13.08 -9.33 10.89
N ALA A 152 13.35 -9.30 9.59
CA ALA A 152 14.58 -9.87 9.03
C ALA A 152 15.83 -9.12 9.49
N PHE A 153 15.75 -7.80 9.58
CA PHE A 153 16.88 -6.94 9.93
C PHE A 153 16.72 -6.24 11.29
N ALA A 154 16.22 -6.98 12.26
CA ALA A 154 16.09 -6.46 13.62
C ALA A 154 17.48 -6.21 14.28
N PRO A 155 17.63 -5.14 15.10
CA PRO A 155 16.64 -4.14 15.43
C PRO A 155 16.43 -3.13 14.29
N ALA A 156 15.17 -2.86 13.97
CA ALA A 156 14.78 -1.88 12.95
C ALA A 156 14.05 -0.70 13.62
N ARG A 157 14.26 0.50 13.08
CA ARG A 157 13.68 1.72 13.62
C ARG A 157 12.81 2.42 12.55
N PRO A 158 11.54 2.69 12.86
CA PRO A 158 10.70 3.48 11.98
C PRO A 158 11.30 4.87 11.72
N LEU A 159 11.19 5.35 10.49
CA LEU A 159 11.49 6.71 10.09
C LEU A 159 10.18 7.42 9.75
N GLU A 160 10.16 8.74 9.94
CA GLU A 160 9.01 9.55 9.58
C GLU A 160 8.73 9.44 8.08
N GLY A 161 7.47 9.17 7.75
CA GLY A 161 7.01 9.08 6.36
C GLY A 161 6.76 10.46 5.77
N THR A 162 7.01 10.62 4.46
CA THR A 162 6.76 11.87 3.73
C THR A 162 5.30 12.09 3.36
N ALA A 163 4.45 11.08 3.54
CA ALA A 163 3.01 11.11 3.26
C ALA A 163 2.30 9.95 4.01
N PRO A 164 0.96 10.01 4.19
CA PRO A 164 0.21 8.98 4.92
C PRO A 164 0.37 7.54 4.41
N THR A 165 0.71 7.37 3.11
CA THR A 165 0.90 6.06 2.48
C THR A 165 2.36 5.67 2.32
N ARG A 166 3.28 6.42 2.92
CA ARG A 166 4.73 6.23 2.80
C ARG A 166 5.34 6.03 4.17
N TRP A 167 6.16 5.01 4.32
CA TRP A 167 6.88 4.68 5.53
C TRP A 167 8.37 4.56 5.23
N GLY A 168 9.17 4.86 6.22
CA GLY A 168 10.59 4.63 6.21
C GLY A 168 10.99 3.64 7.31
N LEU A 169 12.06 2.89 7.07
CA LEU A 169 12.65 1.98 8.04
C LEU A 169 14.17 2.10 8.00
N ALA A 170 14.79 2.33 9.14
CA ALA A 170 16.24 2.29 9.30
C ALA A 170 16.65 0.97 9.97
N PHE A 171 17.65 0.30 9.45
CA PHE A 171 18.18 -0.97 9.96
C PHE A 171 19.61 -1.17 9.48
N THR A 172 20.28 -2.20 10.01
CA THR A 172 21.59 -2.64 9.53
C THR A 172 21.45 -4.00 8.86
N ALA A 173 21.95 -4.14 7.62
CA ALA A 173 21.92 -5.39 6.87
C ALA A 173 23.28 -5.72 6.29
N PRO A 174 23.66 -7.02 6.18
CA PRO A 174 24.88 -7.44 5.50
C PRO A 174 24.70 -7.40 3.98
N ASP A 175 25.79 -7.19 3.27
CA ASP A 175 25.90 -7.55 1.84
C ASP A 175 26.31 -9.02 1.68
N LYS A 176 26.44 -9.48 0.43
CA LYS A 176 26.85 -10.86 0.12
C LYS A 176 28.24 -11.25 0.66
N SER A 177 29.10 -10.27 0.96
CA SER A 177 30.41 -10.49 1.57
C SER A 177 30.37 -10.56 3.10
N GLY A 178 29.21 -10.32 3.70
CA GLY A 178 29.00 -10.27 5.14
C GLY A 178 29.29 -8.91 5.77
N VAL A 179 29.67 -7.91 4.99
CA VAL A 179 29.90 -6.54 5.50
C VAL A 179 28.54 -5.89 5.83
N ARG A 180 28.43 -5.39 7.05
CA ARG A 180 27.19 -4.74 7.53
C ARG A 180 27.16 -3.26 7.14
N HIS A 181 25.99 -2.83 6.68
CA HIS A 181 25.72 -1.46 6.22
C HIS A 181 24.52 -0.89 6.94
N ASP A 182 24.61 0.37 7.33
CA ASP A 182 23.45 1.13 7.82
C ASP A 182 22.59 1.53 6.63
N CYS A 183 21.32 1.14 6.66
CA CYS A 183 20.38 1.26 5.57
C CYS A 183 19.18 2.11 5.94
N ALA A 184 18.57 2.71 4.93
CA ALA A 184 17.24 3.30 4.99
C ALA A 184 16.40 2.76 3.83
N ALA A 185 15.28 2.12 4.15
CA ALA A 185 14.32 1.62 3.18
C ALA A 185 13.08 2.52 3.13
N GLU A 186 12.52 2.68 1.95
CA GLU A 186 11.28 3.40 1.70
C GLU A 186 10.21 2.45 1.20
N PHE A 187 9.02 2.59 1.78
CA PHE A 187 7.84 1.79 1.47
C PHE A 187 6.69 2.69 1.03
N THR A 188 5.92 2.22 0.06
CA THR A 188 4.66 2.84 -0.35
C THR A 188 3.55 1.82 -0.23
N TRP A 189 2.46 2.17 0.45
CA TRP A 189 1.40 1.22 0.80
C TRP A 189 1.93 -0.04 1.51
N GLY A 190 2.98 0.12 2.33
CA GLY A 190 3.61 -0.99 3.06
C GLY A 190 4.51 -1.90 2.23
N LEU A 191 4.67 -1.67 0.92
CA LEU A 191 5.51 -2.47 0.02
C LEU A 191 6.80 -1.74 -0.32
N LEU A 192 7.93 -2.46 -0.26
CA LEU A 192 9.27 -1.91 -0.47
C LEU A 192 9.38 -1.23 -1.84
N GLN A 193 9.95 -0.03 -1.87
CA GLN A 193 10.20 0.71 -3.09
C GLN A 193 11.69 0.82 -3.40
N ARG A 194 12.49 1.11 -2.39
CA ARG A 194 13.95 1.22 -2.53
C ARG A 194 14.66 1.10 -1.20
N VAL A 195 15.93 0.76 -1.26
CA VAL A 195 16.86 0.79 -0.12
C VAL A 195 18.06 1.64 -0.48
N GLY A 196 18.46 2.50 0.43
CA GLY A 196 19.71 3.27 0.36
C GLY A 196 20.65 2.88 1.48
N VAL A 197 21.95 2.80 1.18
CA VAL A 197 23.01 2.63 2.17
C VAL A 197 23.46 4.01 2.63
N LYS A 198 23.47 4.27 3.95
CA LYS A 198 23.97 5.53 4.50
C LYS A 198 25.45 5.67 4.26
N GLY A 199 25.87 6.84 3.76
CA GLY A 199 27.27 7.13 3.51
C GLY A 199 27.77 6.70 2.13
N ARG A 200 26.91 6.17 1.24
CA ARG A 200 27.21 5.98 -0.18
C ARG A 200 26.47 7.04 -0.99
N PRO A 201 27.18 7.92 -1.71
CA PRO A 201 26.56 8.96 -2.55
C PRO A 201 25.78 8.36 -3.72
#